data_789bc0c0077251b35883acc6dd6b48bc
#
_entry.id   789bc0c0077251b35883acc6dd6b48bc
#
_cell.length_a   1.000
_cell.length_b   1.000
_cell.length_c   1.000
_cell.angle_alpha   90.00
_cell.angle_beta   90.00
_cell.angle_gamma   90.00
#
_symmetry.space_group_name_H-M   'P 1'
#
loop_
_entity.id
_entity.type
_entity.pdbx_description
1 polymer ?
#
loop_
_entity_poly.entity_id
_entity_poly.type
_entity_poly.pdbx_seq_one_letter_code
_entity_poly.pdbx_strand_id
1 'polypeptide(L)'
;MRTMTHRESGFTLLEVMIALIFVSLGIATVIEVTSQHVMNLSELEKRAMAGWVASNKVAEIQYEAKTSKVRTGNKNDRVKMGGMRWRTRAKIEKTEIERVFMLTVEVRDDEDVDRGLYAQVTTAITESN
;
A
#
# COMPACT_ATOMS: atom_id res chain seq x y z
N MET A 1 -54.13 -17.09 51.48
CA MET A 1 -52.70 -17.13 51.07
C MET A 1 -52.66 -17.67 49.65
N ARG A 2 -52.42 -16.78 48.67
CA ARG A 2 -52.50 -17.14 47.24
C ARG A 2 -51.07 -17.42 46.77
N THR A 3 -50.70 -18.66 46.61
CA THR A 3 -49.42 -19.09 46.04
C THR A 3 -49.41 -18.76 44.55
N MET A 4 -48.60 -17.76 44.15
CA MET A 4 -48.30 -17.54 42.74
C MET A 4 -47.34 -18.64 42.30
N THR A 5 -47.85 -19.56 41.48
CA THR A 5 -47.00 -20.51 40.74
C THR A 5 -46.28 -19.75 39.61
N HIS A 6 -45.00 -19.51 39.81
CA HIS A 6 -44.12 -19.11 38.70
C HIS A 6 -44.10 -20.26 37.69
N ARG A 7 -44.70 -20.04 36.51
CA ARG A 7 -44.48 -20.89 35.34
C ARG A 7 -43.04 -20.63 34.86
N GLU A 8 -42.17 -21.54 35.17
CA GLU A 8 -40.87 -21.60 34.53
C GLU A 8 -41.09 -22.06 33.07
N SER A 9 -41.04 -21.11 32.13
CA SER A 9 -41.04 -21.41 30.69
C SER A 9 -39.60 -21.80 30.31
N GLY A 10 -39.33 -23.08 30.07
CA GLY A 10 -38.09 -23.56 29.54
C GLY A 10 -37.95 -23.14 28.05
N PHE A 11 -36.71 -22.91 27.61
CA PHE A 11 -36.42 -22.64 26.22
C PHE A 11 -36.84 -23.82 25.31
N THR A 12 -37.44 -23.47 24.17
CA THR A 12 -37.78 -24.50 23.17
C THR A 12 -36.54 -24.86 22.32
N LEU A 13 -36.47 -26.11 21.87
CA LEU A 13 -35.39 -26.56 20.98
C LEU A 13 -35.28 -25.68 19.72
N LEU A 14 -36.42 -25.27 19.20
CA LEU A 14 -36.49 -24.37 18.02
C LEU A 14 -35.84 -22.99 18.30
N GLU A 15 -36.08 -22.41 19.47
CA GLU A 15 -35.53 -21.13 19.89
C GLU A 15 -33.99 -21.18 19.98
N VAL A 16 -33.44 -22.27 20.53
CA VAL A 16 -31.99 -22.53 20.60
C VAL A 16 -31.41 -22.67 19.17
N MET A 17 -32.09 -23.37 18.28
CA MET A 17 -31.66 -23.51 16.88
C MET A 17 -31.62 -22.16 16.14
N ILE A 18 -32.66 -21.37 16.33
CA ILE A 18 -32.72 -20.02 15.71
C ILE A 18 -31.61 -19.13 16.30
N ALA A 19 -31.40 -19.16 17.62
CA ALA A 19 -30.31 -18.40 18.25
C ALA A 19 -28.93 -18.79 17.71
N LEU A 20 -28.68 -20.09 17.50
CA LEU A 20 -27.41 -20.57 16.92
C LEU A 20 -27.22 -20.12 15.47
N ILE A 21 -28.29 -20.04 14.69
CA ILE A 21 -28.22 -19.50 13.32
C ILE A 21 -27.80 -18.04 13.33
N PHE A 22 -28.41 -17.21 14.20
CA PHE A 22 -28.04 -15.80 14.30
C PHE A 22 -26.61 -15.60 14.80
N VAL A 23 -26.16 -16.37 15.78
CA VAL A 23 -24.78 -16.32 16.27
C VAL A 23 -23.80 -16.71 15.16
N SER A 24 -24.09 -17.78 14.41
CA SER A 24 -23.25 -18.23 13.29
C SER A 24 -23.12 -17.18 12.20
N LEU A 25 -24.22 -16.53 11.84
CA LEU A 25 -24.22 -15.42 10.85
C LEU A 25 -23.41 -14.23 11.37
N GLY A 26 -23.54 -13.88 12.64
CA GLY A 26 -22.77 -12.81 13.28
C GLY A 26 -21.28 -13.07 13.25
N ILE A 27 -20.84 -14.28 13.57
CA ILE A 27 -19.42 -14.69 13.53
C ILE A 27 -18.88 -14.62 12.09
N ALA A 28 -19.63 -15.14 11.12
CA ALA A 28 -19.23 -15.10 9.71
C ALA A 28 -18.98 -13.67 9.22
N THR A 29 -19.84 -12.72 9.58
CA THR A 29 -19.71 -11.30 9.21
C THR A 29 -18.46 -10.66 9.82
N VAL A 30 -18.15 -10.96 11.08
CA VAL A 30 -16.95 -10.43 11.77
C VAL A 30 -15.67 -10.94 11.10
N ILE A 31 -15.62 -12.21 10.72
CA ILE A 31 -14.46 -12.81 10.04
C ILE A 31 -14.24 -12.12 8.69
N GLU A 32 -15.29 -11.91 7.89
CA GLU A 32 -15.21 -11.24 6.60
C GLU A 32 -14.63 -9.82 6.70
N VAL A 33 -15.19 -9.00 7.60
CA VAL A 33 -14.73 -7.62 7.84
C VAL A 33 -13.27 -7.58 8.28
N THR A 34 -12.86 -8.46 9.19
CA THR A 34 -11.48 -8.52 9.69
C THR A 34 -10.50 -8.88 8.57
N SER A 35 -10.86 -9.84 7.72
CA SER A 35 -10.02 -10.25 6.60
C SER A 35 -9.77 -9.12 5.60
N GLN A 36 -10.80 -8.33 5.27
CA GLN A 36 -10.67 -7.16 4.39
C GLN A 36 -9.76 -6.10 5.00
N HIS A 37 -9.85 -5.85 6.31
CA HIS A 37 -8.96 -4.88 6.97
C HIS A 37 -7.49 -5.28 6.92
N VAL A 38 -7.18 -6.55 7.12
CA VAL A 38 -5.80 -7.06 7.04
C VAL A 38 -5.24 -6.93 5.63
N MET A 39 -6.02 -7.23 4.60
CA MET A 39 -5.59 -7.07 3.20
C MET A 39 -5.34 -5.61 2.84
N ASN A 40 -6.21 -4.70 3.28
CA ASN A 40 -6.05 -3.27 3.06
C ASN A 40 -4.81 -2.71 3.76
N LEU A 41 -4.50 -3.16 4.98
CA LEU A 41 -3.32 -2.75 5.73
C LEU A 41 -2.03 -3.17 5.01
N SER A 42 -1.96 -4.39 4.50
CA SER A 42 -0.82 -4.88 3.73
C SER A 42 -0.58 -4.06 2.46
N GLU A 43 -1.64 -3.66 1.76
CA GLU A 43 -1.53 -2.81 0.58
C GLU A 43 -1.03 -1.39 0.93
N LEU A 44 -1.51 -0.82 2.04
CA LEU A 44 -1.03 0.48 2.52
C LEU A 44 0.46 0.42 2.93
N GLU A 45 0.89 -0.65 3.58
CA GLU A 45 2.29 -0.87 3.92
C GLU A 45 3.17 -0.92 2.67
N LYS A 46 2.78 -1.66 1.66
CA LYS A 46 3.49 -1.72 0.37
C LYS A 46 3.58 -0.34 -0.29
N ARG A 47 2.52 0.44 -0.31
CA ARG A 47 2.51 1.80 -0.86
C ARG A 47 3.43 2.75 -0.08
N ALA A 48 3.45 2.65 1.25
CA ALA A 48 4.36 3.43 2.08
C ALA A 48 5.83 3.08 1.79
N MET A 49 6.16 1.79 1.70
CA MET A 49 7.51 1.35 1.35
C MET A 49 7.92 1.80 -0.05
N ALA A 50 7.03 1.67 -1.04
CA ALA A 50 7.29 2.17 -2.39
C ALA A 50 7.54 3.68 -2.42
N GLY A 51 6.81 4.45 -1.61
CA GLY A 51 7.04 5.89 -1.42
C GLY A 51 8.45 6.20 -0.88
N TRP A 52 8.92 5.42 0.10
CA TRP A 52 10.29 5.58 0.62
C TRP A 52 11.34 5.21 -0.42
N VAL A 53 11.14 4.13 -1.18
CA VAL A 53 12.03 3.75 -2.29
C VAL A 53 12.10 4.86 -3.32
N ALA A 54 10.96 5.45 -3.72
CA ALA A 54 10.90 6.55 -4.66
C ALA A 54 11.66 7.78 -4.14
N SER A 55 11.43 8.17 -2.88
CA SER A 55 12.08 9.32 -2.26
C SER A 55 13.60 9.13 -2.14
N ASN A 56 14.06 7.93 -1.77
CA ASN A 56 15.47 7.62 -1.73
C ASN A 56 16.12 7.70 -3.12
N LYS A 57 15.41 7.21 -4.16
CA LYS A 57 15.91 7.29 -5.54
C LYS A 57 15.97 8.72 -6.06
N VAL A 58 14.99 9.55 -5.70
CA VAL A 58 15.03 10.99 -6.00
C VAL A 58 16.23 11.65 -5.34
N ALA A 59 16.48 11.40 -4.05
CA ALA A 59 17.61 11.96 -3.33
C ALA A 59 18.97 11.54 -3.93
N GLU A 60 19.10 10.27 -4.32
CA GLU A 60 20.29 9.74 -5.00
C GLU A 60 20.56 10.50 -6.31
N ILE A 61 19.53 10.65 -7.16
CA ILE A 61 19.69 11.34 -8.46
C ILE A 61 19.92 12.84 -8.27
N GLN A 62 19.30 13.47 -7.28
CA GLN A 62 19.57 14.87 -6.95
C GLN A 62 21.02 15.08 -6.48
N TYR A 63 21.57 14.15 -5.73
CA TYR A 63 22.97 14.18 -5.32
C TYR A 63 23.90 13.99 -6.52
N GLU A 64 23.62 13.02 -7.39
CA GLU A 64 24.36 12.81 -8.64
C GLU A 64 24.35 14.08 -9.51
N ALA A 65 23.21 14.77 -9.62
CA ALA A 65 23.06 16.00 -10.42
C ALA A 65 23.93 17.17 -9.89
N LYS A 66 24.29 17.17 -8.62
CA LYS A 66 25.20 18.16 -8.01
C LYS A 66 26.67 17.86 -8.28
N THR A 67 27.02 16.63 -8.54
CA THR A 67 28.42 16.16 -8.65
C THR A 67 28.82 15.82 -10.08
N SER A 68 27.87 15.63 -10.98
CA SER A 68 28.11 15.23 -12.35
C SER A 68 27.05 15.79 -13.29
N LYS A 69 27.36 15.80 -14.61
CA LYS A 69 26.40 16.23 -15.63
C LYS A 69 25.17 15.33 -15.66
N VAL A 70 24.01 15.96 -15.69
CA VAL A 70 22.73 15.28 -15.80
C VAL A 70 22.56 14.72 -17.21
N ARG A 71 22.32 13.41 -17.30
CA ARG A 71 22.01 12.73 -18.55
C ARG A 71 20.52 12.49 -18.66
N THR A 72 19.91 12.94 -19.74
CA THR A 72 18.50 12.66 -20.04
C THR A 72 18.32 11.20 -20.46
N GLY A 73 17.16 10.63 -20.16
CA GLY A 73 16.80 9.28 -20.52
C GLY A 73 16.17 8.50 -19.36
N ASN A 74 16.07 7.20 -19.54
CA ASN A 74 15.50 6.29 -18.55
C ASN A 74 16.63 5.52 -17.83
N LYS A 75 16.57 5.51 -16.49
CA LYS A 75 17.46 4.72 -15.63
C LYS A 75 16.59 3.71 -14.87
N ASN A 76 16.78 2.44 -15.15
CA ASN A 76 16.06 1.36 -14.46
C ASN A 76 16.97 0.74 -13.42
N ASP A 77 16.42 0.44 -12.24
CA ASP A 77 17.17 -0.17 -11.14
C ASP A 77 16.26 -1.10 -10.33
N ARG A 78 16.87 -1.95 -9.50
CA ARG A 78 16.17 -2.82 -8.56
C ARG A 78 16.70 -2.58 -7.16
N VAL A 79 15.78 -2.38 -6.23
CA VAL A 79 16.09 -2.09 -4.83
C VAL A 79 15.38 -3.10 -3.95
N LYS A 80 16.09 -3.60 -2.93
CA LYS A 80 15.49 -4.43 -1.88
C LYS A 80 15.21 -3.56 -0.66
N MET A 81 13.94 -3.49 -0.25
CA MET A 81 13.53 -2.75 0.94
C MET A 81 12.32 -3.44 1.60
N GLY A 82 12.32 -3.55 2.93
CA GLY A 82 11.23 -4.19 3.69
C GLY A 82 11.03 -5.67 3.36
N GLY A 83 12.11 -6.39 2.99
CA GLY A 83 12.02 -7.80 2.57
C GLY A 83 11.50 -8.02 1.16
N MET A 84 11.04 -6.98 0.46
CA MET A 84 10.52 -7.00 -0.91
C MET A 84 11.52 -6.44 -1.91
N ARG A 85 11.38 -6.85 -3.16
CA ARG A 85 12.14 -6.32 -4.29
C ARG A 85 11.30 -5.33 -5.08
N TRP A 86 11.85 -4.15 -5.29
CA TRP A 86 11.22 -3.05 -5.99
C TRP A 86 11.94 -2.76 -7.29
N ARG A 87 11.20 -2.56 -8.36
CA ARG A 87 11.72 -2.06 -9.63
C ARG A 87 11.47 -0.57 -9.70
N THR A 88 12.54 0.20 -9.86
CA THR A 88 12.47 1.64 -10.05
C THR A 88 12.77 2.01 -11.49
N ARG A 89 12.02 2.97 -12.03
CA ARG A 89 12.29 3.62 -13.30
C ARG A 89 12.37 5.12 -13.08
N ALA A 90 13.55 5.66 -13.28
CA ALA A 90 13.77 7.12 -13.26
C ALA A 90 13.83 7.64 -14.70
N LYS A 91 12.95 8.56 -15.04
CA LYS A 91 12.90 9.26 -16.32
C LYS A 91 13.37 10.69 -16.11
N ILE A 92 14.41 11.11 -16.85
CA ILE A 92 14.95 12.46 -16.79
C ILE A 92 14.73 13.12 -18.14
N GLU A 93 14.00 14.22 -18.15
CA GLU A 93 13.63 14.99 -19.34
C GLU A 93 14.13 16.43 -19.22
N LYS A 94 14.52 17.02 -20.35
CA LYS A 94 14.86 18.44 -20.40
C LYS A 94 13.59 19.28 -20.23
N THR A 95 13.73 20.41 -19.55
CA THR A 95 12.71 21.45 -19.52
C THR A 95 13.12 22.62 -20.43
N GLU A 96 12.26 23.62 -20.61
CA GLU A 96 12.55 24.83 -21.33
C GLU A 96 13.53 25.76 -20.58
N ILE A 97 13.71 25.49 -19.28
CA ILE A 97 14.62 26.26 -18.42
C ILE A 97 16.00 25.60 -18.46
N GLU A 98 17.00 26.42 -18.75
CA GLU A 98 18.39 25.96 -18.82
C GLU A 98 18.84 25.36 -17.49
N ARG A 99 19.52 24.21 -17.53
CA ARG A 99 20.01 23.44 -16.37
C ARG A 99 18.93 22.90 -15.43
N VAL A 100 17.67 22.98 -15.79
CA VAL A 100 16.56 22.37 -15.03
C VAL A 100 16.04 21.17 -15.82
N PHE A 101 15.94 20.05 -15.13
CA PHE A 101 15.42 18.80 -15.69
C PHE A 101 14.22 18.32 -14.88
N MET A 102 13.30 17.67 -15.53
CA MET A 102 12.18 17.00 -14.89
C MET A 102 12.58 15.54 -14.59
N LEU A 103 12.53 15.17 -13.34
CA LEU A 103 12.75 13.80 -12.88
C LEU A 103 11.44 13.19 -12.48
N THR A 104 11.09 12.05 -13.09
CA THR A 104 9.96 11.22 -12.69
C THR A 104 10.50 9.85 -12.25
N VAL A 105 10.24 9.46 -11.02
CA VAL A 105 10.58 8.14 -10.47
C VAL A 105 9.32 7.33 -10.27
N GLU A 106 9.23 6.20 -10.93
CA GLU A 106 8.18 5.19 -10.78
C GLU A 106 8.70 3.99 -9.99
N VAL A 107 7.89 3.47 -9.08
CA VAL A 107 8.21 2.28 -8.29
C VAL A 107 7.13 1.22 -8.47
N ARG A 108 7.54 0.02 -8.82
CA ARG A 108 6.70 -1.16 -9.02
C ARG A 108 7.24 -2.34 -8.21
N ASP A 109 6.37 -3.27 -7.86
CA ASP A 109 6.78 -4.56 -7.31
C ASP A 109 7.52 -5.35 -8.39
N ASP A 110 8.70 -5.91 -8.09
CA ASP A 110 9.49 -6.68 -9.04
C ASP A 110 8.91 -8.09 -9.26
N GLU A 111 8.11 -8.59 -8.32
CA GLU A 111 7.48 -9.92 -8.40
C GLU A 111 6.11 -9.88 -9.07
N ASP A 112 5.40 -8.77 -8.98
CA ASP A 112 4.05 -8.59 -9.53
C ASP A 112 4.01 -7.37 -10.47
N VAL A 113 4.59 -7.53 -11.65
CA VAL A 113 4.71 -6.45 -12.65
C VAL A 113 3.34 -5.99 -13.17
N ASP A 114 2.34 -6.88 -13.15
CA ASP A 114 1.00 -6.62 -13.69
C ASP A 114 0.14 -5.79 -12.74
N ARG A 115 0.45 -5.75 -11.45
CA ARG A 115 -0.29 -4.97 -10.43
C ARG A 115 -0.15 -3.46 -10.55
N GLY A 116 0.69 -2.97 -11.44
CA GLY A 116 0.78 -1.54 -11.73
C GLY A 116 1.76 -0.78 -10.82
N LEU A 117 1.49 0.50 -10.71
CA LEU A 117 2.36 1.49 -10.06
C LEU A 117 2.02 1.61 -8.56
N TYR A 118 3.01 1.42 -7.68
CA TYR A 118 2.84 1.58 -6.24
C TYR A 118 3.16 3.00 -5.77
N ALA A 119 4.16 3.65 -6.38
CA ALA A 119 4.51 5.02 -6.10
C ALA A 119 5.08 5.72 -7.33
N GLN A 120 4.81 7.02 -7.45
CA GLN A 120 5.38 7.89 -8.46
C GLN A 120 5.70 9.23 -7.81
N VAL A 121 6.92 9.72 -8.04
CA VAL A 121 7.35 11.05 -7.61
C VAL A 121 7.88 11.79 -8.83
N THR A 122 7.38 13.01 -9.03
CA THR A 122 7.88 13.92 -10.08
C THR A 122 8.41 15.18 -9.41
N THR A 123 9.63 15.55 -9.73
CA THR A 123 10.30 16.74 -9.18
C THR A 123 11.22 17.37 -10.21
N ALA A 124 11.57 18.63 -10.03
CA ALA A 124 12.61 19.29 -10.79
C ALA A 124 13.98 19.04 -10.13
N ILE A 125 14.99 18.79 -10.94
CA ILE A 125 16.39 18.72 -10.52
C ILE A 125 17.21 19.76 -11.27
N THR A 126 18.21 20.32 -10.60
CA THR A 126 19.07 21.35 -11.17
C THR A 126 20.51 20.83 -11.24
N GLU A 127 21.13 20.98 -12.39
CA GLU A 127 22.55 20.67 -12.57
C GLU A 127 23.40 21.76 -11.89
N SER A 128 24.35 21.33 -11.04
CA SER A 128 25.30 22.24 -10.43
C SER A 128 26.38 22.67 -11.44
N ASN A 129 26.96 23.82 -11.19
CA ASN A 129 27.99 24.41 -12.04
C ASN A 129 29.33 23.70 -11.83
#